data_92bda0e91cd1e6562d10b7e0b12afcec
#
_entry.id   92bda0e91cd1e6562d10b7e0b12afcec
#
_cell.length_a   1.000
_cell.length_b   1.000
_cell.length_c   1.000
_cell.angle_alpha   90.00
_cell.angle_beta   90.00
_cell.angle_gamma   90.00
#
_symmetry.space_group_name_H-M   'P 1'
#
loop_
_entity.id
_entity.type
_entity.pdbx_description
1 polymer ?
#
loop_
_entity_poly.entity_id
_entity_poly.type
_entity_poly.pdbx_seq_one_letter_code
_entity_poly.pdbx_strand_id
1 'polypeptide(L)'
;MQIESDFLVIGSGIAGLSYALQAADHGKVALITKKEITESATNYAQGGIASVFSEEDTFDSHSEDTMVAGAGICHEDVVKMVVEEGPDVIKTLIEWGVNFTTRGDSYDLTREGGHSKRRIFHADDLTGREIERALVTAVFEHPNITVYENHTAIDFITERKIAKKQEVKNRCFGAYVLDVLGNRVKTFLAKITLLASGGAGKVYLYTCNPDVASGDGVAMAYRAGALIANMEFMQFHPTTLYHPEAKSFLISESVRGEGAILRRRDGTPFMEKYHKLKDLAPRDVVARAIDNEMKTYGDGCVYLDITHMDPDFIKTRFPNIFRTCLKFHLDMTKEPLPVVPAAHYLCGGVVSNINGETTITNLYAIGEVAFTGLHGANRLASNSLLEAAAFAGRAYRHSSERLTTEQFSFPTIPAWDSGTATDSDEMVVVSQNWDEIRRFMWKIGRAH
;
A
#
# COMPACT_ATOMS: atom_id res chain seq x y z
N MET A 1 -7.81 -27.77 -12.80
CA MET A 1 -8.43 -26.83 -13.78
C MET A 1 -7.38 -25.78 -14.14
N GLN A 2 -7.19 -25.55 -15.45
CA GLN A 2 -6.25 -24.56 -15.98
C GLN A 2 -7.02 -23.38 -16.58
N ILE A 3 -6.56 -22.17 -16.30
CA ILE A 3 -7.10 -20.91 -16.80
C ILE A 3 -5.96 -20.20 -17.52
N GLU A 4 -6.22 -19.75 -18.75
CA GLU A 4 -5.22 -19.05 -19.57
C GLU A 4 -5.67 -17.63 -19.88
N SER A 5 -4.74 -16.69 -19.78
CA SER A 5 -4.93 -15.27 -20.08
C SER A 5 -3.66 -14.68 -20.70
N ASP A 6 -3.75 -13.48 -21.25
CA ASP A 6 -2.56 -12.75 -21.68
C ASP A 6 -1.85 -12.15 -20.47
N PHE A 7 -2.63 -11.62 -19.52
CA PHE A 7 -2.13 -11.01 -18.29
C PHE A 7 -2.77 -11.67 -17.07
N LEU A 8 -1.95 -12.00 -16.07
CA LEU A 8 -2.40 -12.38 -14.72
C LEU A 8 -2.04 -11.25 -13.75
N VAL A 9 -3.03 -10.66 -13.11
CA VAL A 9 -2.86 -9.59 -12.11
C VAL A 9 -3.18 -10.16 -10.73
N ILE A 10 -2.23 -10.05 -9.79
CA ILE A 10 -2.35 -10.55 -8.42
C ILE A 10 -2.46 -9.38 -7.45
N GLY A 11 -3.68 -9.09 -7.04
CA GLY A 11 -4.03 -7.99 -6.12
C GLY A 11 -4.93 -6.94 -6.76
N SER A 12 -5.88 -6.44 -5.99
CA SER A 12 -6.97 -5.53 -6.39
C SER A 12 -6.86 -4.12 -5.80
N GLY A 13 -5.69 -3.69 -5.29
CA GLY A 13 -5.46 -2.28 -4.95
C GLY A 13 -5.26 -1.41 -6.20
N ILE A 14 -5.10 -0.10 -6.01
CA ILE A 14 -4.91 0.87 -7.12
C ILE A 14 -3.88 0.42 -8.16
N ALA A 15 -2.76 -0.18 -7.74
CA ALA A 15 -1.72 -0.70 -8.65
C ALA A 15 -2.28 -1.75 -9.63
N GLY A 16 -2.93 -2.79 -9.07
CA GLY A 16 -3.46 -3.90 -9.85
C GLY A 16 -4.64 -3.49 -10.74
N LEU A 17 -5.58 -2.70 -10.19
CA LEU A 17 -6.74 -2.22 -10.94
C LEU A 17 -6.33 -1.30 -12.10
N SER A 18 -5.44 -0.32 -11.83
CA SER A 18 -4.95 0.60 -12.87
C SER A 18 -4.19 -0.12 -13.99
N TYR A 19 -3.37 -1.11 -13.65
CA TYR A 19 -2.72 -1.94 -14.66
C TYR A 19 -3.73 -2.79 -15.44
N ALA A 20 -4.67 -3.44 -14.75
CA ALA A 20 -5.65 -4.31 -15.38
C ALA A 20 -6.50 -3.57 -16.42
N LEU A 21 -6.96 -2.34 -16.08
CA LEU A 21 -7.73 -1.49 -17.00
C LEU A 21 -6.96 -1.17 -18.27
N GLN A 22 -5.67 -0.77 -18.15
CA GLN A 22 -4.86 -0.44 -19.31
C GLN A 22 -4.47 -1.68 -20.13
N ALA A 23 -4.11 -2.79 -19.45
CA ALA A 23 -3.70 -4.03 -20.11
C ALA A 23 -4.85 -4.70 -20.88
N ALA A 24 -6.08 -4.52 -20.43
CA ALA A 24 -7.26 -5.12 -21.02
C ALA A 24 -7.58 -4.65 -22.44
N ASP A 25 -7.06 -3.50 -22.86
CA ASP A 25 -7.13 -3.04 -24.25
C ASP A 25 -6.26 -3.87 -25.20
N HIS A 26 -5.28 -4.62 -24.67
CA HIS A 26 -4.32 -5.39 -25.45
C HIS A 26 -4.47 -6.91 -25.29
N GLY A 27 -5.30 -7.39 -24.38
CA GLY A 27 -5.50 -8.82 -24.17
C GLY A 27 -6.42 -9.17 -23.02
N LYS A 28 -6.59 -10.46 -22.80
CA LYS A 28 -7.42 -10.97 -21.69
C LYS A 28 -6.67 -10.85 -20.37
N VAL A 29 -7.31 -10.28 -19.37
CA VAL A 29 -6.79 -10.13 -18.01
C VAL A 29 -7.53 -11.04 -17.04
N ALA A 30 -6.79 -11.88 -16.32
CA ALA A 30 -7.28 -12.55 -15.13
C ALA A 30 -6.80 -11.76 -13.89
N LEU A 31 -7.72 -11.15 -13.16
CA LEU A 31 -7.43 -10.42 -11.92
C LEU A 31 -7.87 -11.28 -10.74
N ILE A 32 -6.92 -11.62 -9.85
CA ILE A 32 -7.19 -12.43 -8.66
C ILE A 32 -7.02 -11.62 -7.38
N THR A 33 -7.90 -11.84 -6.42
CA THR A 33 -7.86 -11.22 -5.10
C THR A 33 -8.25 -12.19 -4.00
N LYS A 34 -7.58 -12.09 -2.85
CA LYS A 34 -7.74 -13.01 -1.70
C LYS A 34 -9.14 -12.98 -1.09
N LYS A 35 -9.79 -11.84 -1.13
CA LYS A 35 -11.14 -11.59 -0.63
C LYS A 35 -11.97 -10.92 -1.71
N GLU A 36 -12.98 -10.15 -1.33
CA GLU A 36 -13.71 -9.26 -2.23
C GLU A 36 -12.78 -8.23 -2.86
N ILE A 37 -13.08 -7.79 -4.06
CA ILE A 37 -12.23 -6.89 -4.86
C ILE A 37 -11.92 -5.57 -4.12
N THR A 38 -12.83 -5.10 -3.28
CA THR A 38 -12.70 -3.87 -2.51
C THR A 38 -11.88 -4.02 -1.22
N GLU A 39 -11.50 -5.24 -0.81
CA GLU A 39 -10.70 -5.45 0.40
C GLU A 39 -9.23 -5.21 0.11
N SER A 40 -8.82 -3.97 0.10
CA SER A 40 -7.45 -3.52 -0.21
C SER A 40 -7.00 -2.40 0.71
N ALA A 41 -5.66 -2.19 0.82
CA ALA A 41 -5.12 -1.04 1.55
C ALA A 41 -5.53 0.30 0.90
N THR A 42 -5.79 0.31 -0.40
CA THR A 42 -6.29 1.49 -1.13
C THR A 42 -7.61 1.98 -0.56
N ASN A 43 -8.57 1.07 -0.35
CA ASN A 43 -9.90 1.41 0.17
C ASN A 43 -9.87 2.10 1.55
N TYR A 44 -8.83 1.85 2.34
CA TYR A 44 -8.65 2.42 3.68
C TYR A 44 -7.76 3.67 3.70
N ALA A 45 -7.22 4.12 2.56
CA ALA A 45 -6.37 5.30 2.49
C ALA A 45 -7.19 6.57 2.72
N GLN A 46 -6.90 7.25 3.85
CA GLN A 46 -7.63 8.45 4.31
C GLN A 46 -7.03 9.75 3.75
N GLY A 47 -5.72 9.75 3.45
CA GLY A 47 -5.00 10.91 2.93
C GLY A 47 -5.42 11.26 1.52
N GLY A 48 -4.42 11.34 0.61
CA GLY A 48 -4.68 11.66 -0.78
C GLY A 48 -3.63 11.09 -1.71
N ILE A 49 -3.59 11.63 -2.91
CA ILE A 49 -2.56 11.36 -3.91
C ILE A 49 -1.81 12.65 -4.23
N ALA A 50 -0.47 12.62 -4.11
CA ALA A 50 0.36 13.78 -4.35
C ALA A 50 0.58 13.99 -5.84
N SER A 51 0.40 15.24 -6.33
CA SER A 51 0.76 15.61 -7.69
C SER A 51 0.97 17.12 -7.80
N VAL A 52 1.98 17.54 -8.54
CA VAL A 52 2.21 18.95 -8.86
C VAL A 52 1.08 19.42 -9.79
N PHE A 53 0.37 20.47 -9.39
CA PHE A 53 -0.75 21.01 -10.15
C PHE A 53 -0.80 22.54 -10.13
N SER A 54 -0.45 23.17 -9.02
CA SER A 54 -0.48 24.62 -8.85
C SER A 54 0.75 25.27 -9.51
N GLU A 55 0.60 26.47 -10.07
CA GLU A 55 1.73 27.28 -10.58
C GLU A 55 2.75 27.65 -9.50
N GLU A 56 2.36 27.58 -8.22
CA GLU A 56 3.26 27.82 -7.07
C GLU A 56 4.09 26.61 -6.68
N ASP A 57 3.85 25.45 -7.27
CA ASP A 57 4.54 24.19 -6.99
C ASP A 57 5.38 23.74 -8.20
N THR A 58 6.42 22.95 -7.95
CA THR A 58 7.32 22.45 -8.99
C THR A 58 7.65 20.99 -8.78
N PHE A 59 8.02 20.29 -9.85
CA PHE A 59 8.52 18.92 -9.78
C PHE A 59 9.78 18.79 -8.92
N ASP A 60 10.67 19.79 -8.98
CA ASP A 60 11.87 19.83 -8.14
C ASP A 60 11.51 19.91 -6.65
N SER A 61 10.54 20.76 -6.28
CA SER A 61 10.08 20.88 -4.90
C SER A 61 9.46 19.57 -4.37
N HIS A 62 8.67 18.87 -5.18
CA HIS A 62 8.10 17.58 -4.80
C HIS A 62 9.18 16.48 -4.72
N SER A 63 10.14 16.50 -5.64
CA SER A 63 11.28 15.58 -5.65
C SER A 63 12.16 15.78 -4.41
N GLU A 64 12.46 17.02 -4.03
CA GLU A 64 13.23 17.33 -2.83
C GLU A 64 12.51 16.87 -1.55
N ASP A 65 11.21 17.16 -1.40
CA ASP A 65 10.41 16.67 -0.27
C ASP A 65 10.47 15.14 -0.18
N THR A 66 10.42 14.45 -1.31
CA THR A 66 10.49 12.97 -1.39
C THR A 66 11.87 12.45 -0.97
N MET A 67 12.94 13.05 -1.49
CA MET A 67 14.32 12.68 -1.16
C MET A 67 14.64 12.90 0.33
N VAL A 68 14.17 14.02 0.88
CA VAL A 68 14.33 14.33 2.32
C VAL A 68 13.58 13.31 3.18
N ALA A 69 12.34 12.99 2.83
CA ALA A 69 11.55 12.01 3.57
C ALA A 69 12.17 10.61 3.53
N GLY A 70 12.76 10.22 2.40
CA GLY A 70 13.39 8.92 2.18
C GLY A 70 14.79 8.78 2.80
N ALA A 71 15.25 9.78 3.56
CA ALA A 71 16.50 9.75 4.33
C ALA A 71 17.78 9.53 3.50
N GLY A 72 17.79 10.02 2.25
CA GLY A 72 18.98 10.05 1.39
C GLY A 72 19.31 8.74 0.67
N ILE A 73 18.44 7.75 0.70
CA ILE A 73 18.59 6.46 0.01
C ILE A 73 17.52 6.20 -1.06
N CYS A 74 16.80 7.23 -1.48
CA CYS A 74 15.94 7.14 -2.65
C CYS A 74 16.77 7.02 -3.94
N HIS A 75 16.18 6.41 -4.96
CA HIS A 75 16.70 6.45 -6.32
C HIS A 75 16.21 7.72 -7.02
N GLU A 76 17.08 8.67 -7.26
CA GLU A 76 16.73 10.01 -7.76
C GLU A 76 16.01 9.98 -9.11
N ASP A 77 16.43 9.09 -10.02
CA ASP A 77 15.80 8.88 -11.32
C ASP A 77 14.34 8.38 -11.19
N VAL A 78 14.09 7.50 -10.24
CA VAL A 78 12.75 7.00 -9.93
C VAL A 78 11.89 8.10 -9.30
N VAL A 79 12.46 8.89 -8.37
CA VAL A 79 11.75 10.01 -7.75
C VAL A 79 11.29 11.01 -8.81
N LYS A 80 12.20 11.45 -9.68
CA LYS A 80 11.88 12.39 -10.76
C LYS A 80 10.80 11.84 -11.68
N MET A 81 10.95 10.60 -12.11
CA MET A 81 9.99 9.95 -13.00
C MET A 81 8.59 9.91 -12.39
N VAL A 82 8.45 9.44 -11.15
CA VAL A 82 7.12 9.32 -10.50
C VAL A 82 6.48 10.69 -10.29
N VAL A 83 7.27 11.68 -9.90
CA VAL A 83 6.77 13.04 -9.66
C VAL A 83 6.32 13.69 -10.98
N GLU A 84 7.08 13.53 -12.05
CA GLU A 84 6.75 14.08 -13.38
C GLU A 84 5.51 13.41 -14.01
N GLU A 85 5.30 12.12 -13.77
CA GLU A 85 4.10 11.41 -14.25
C GLU A 85 2.83 11.74 -13.41
N GLY A 86 2.96 12.45 -12.29
CA GLY A 86 1.87 12.77 -11.38
C GLY A 86 0.63 13.42 -12.05
N PRO A 87 0.76 14.49 -12.84
CA PRO A 87 -0.37 15.13 -13.51
C PRO A 87 -1.13 14.19 -14.46
N ASP A 88 -0.44 13.34 -15.21
CA ASP A 88 -1.07 12.37 -16.12
C ASP A 88 -1.78 11.25 -15.33
N VAL A 89 -1.22 10.84 -14.20
CA VAL A 89 -1.89 9.89 -13.27
C VAL A 89 -3.20 10.47 -12.78
N ILE A 90 -3.23 11.71 -12.31
CA ILE A 90 -4.45 12.37 -11.84
C ILE A 90 -5.50 12.45 -12.97
N LYS A 91 -5.08 12.84 -14.15
CA LYS A 91 -5.95 12.92 -15.33
C LYS A 91 -6.57 11.56 -15.66
N THR A 92 -5.77 10.50 -15.70
CA THR A 92 -6.22 9.13 -15.97
C THR A 92 -7.22 8.65 -14.91
N LEU A 93 -6.98 8.92 -13.63
CA LEU A 93 -7.92 8.58 -12.56
C LEU A 93 -9.27 9.29 -12.72
N ILE A 94 -9.25 10.57 -13.12
CA ILE A 94 -10.48 11.34 -13.40
C ILE A 94 -11.22 10.75 -14.62
N GLU A 95 -10.51 10.38 -15.67
CA GLU A 95 -11.08 9.72 -16.85
C GLU A 95 -11.76 8.39 -16.49
N TRP A 96 -11.26 7.67 -15.49
CA TRP A 96 -11.90 6.46 -14.94
C TRP A 96 -12.99 6.73 -13.91
N GLY A 97 -13.35 8.02 -13.70
CA GLY A 97 -14.50 8.39 -12.88
C GLY A 97 -14.20 8.65 -11.41
N VAL A 98 -12.93 8.94 -11.06
CA VAL A 98 -12.56 9.41 -9.71
C VAL A 98 -13.00 10.87 -9.55
N ASN A 99 -13.73 11.17 -8.49
CA ASN A 99 -14.20 12.50 -8.15
C ASN A 99 -13.39 13.07 -7.00
N PHE A 100 -12.41 13.93 -7.32
CA PHE A 100 -11.67 14.66 -6.29
C PHE A 100 -12.46 15.87 -5.80
N THR A 101 -12.26 16.25 -4.53
CA THR A 101 -12.91 17.41 -3.92
C THR A 101 -12.49 18.69 -4.63
N THR A 102 -13.50 19.53 -4.97
CA THR A 102 -13.31 20.83 -5.61
C THR A 102 -13.76 21.95 -4.68
N ARG A 103 -13.19 23.15 -4.89
CA ARG A 103 -13.60 24.40 -4.25
C ARG A 103 -13.82 25.47 -5.33
N GLY A 104 -15.08 25.69 -5.68
CA GLY A 104 -15.42 26.46 -6.88
C GLY A 104 -14.98 25.70 -8.13
N ASP A 105 -14.29 26.36 -9.03
CA ASP A 105 -13.82 25.80 -10.31
C ASP A 105 -12.43 25.10 -10.21
N SER A 106 -11.84 25.01 -9.01
CA SER A 106 -10.51 24.46 -8.80
C SER A 106 -10.56 23.25 -7.87
N TYR A 107 -9.54 22.38 -7.93
CA TYR A 107 -9.37 21.30 -6.95
C TYR A 107 -8.96 21.88 -5.58
N ASP A 108 -9.54 21.33 -4.51
CA ASP A 108 -9.15 21.67 -3.15
C ASP A 108 -7.92 20.84 -2.77
N LEU A 109 -6.74 21.45 -2.91
CA LEU A 109 -5.48 20.77 -2.60
C LEU A 109 -5.12 20.95 -1.13
N THR A 110 -4.76 19.85 -0.47
CA THR A 110 -4.31 19.88 0.92
C THR A 110 -2.79 19.68 1.02
N ARG A 111 -2.26 19.82 2.25
CA ARG A 111 -0.86 19.58 2.58
C ARG A 111 -0.76 18.60 3.73
N GLU A 112 0.09 17.59 3.59
CA GLU A 112 0.42 16.64 4.65
C GLU A 112 1.86 16.85 5.16
N GLY A 113 2.22 16.19 6.26
CA GLY A 113 3.54 16.28 6.84
C GLY A 113 4.65 15.88 5.86
N GLY A 114 5.76 16.61 5.88
CA GLY A 114 6.87 16.44 4.96
C GLY A 114 6.72 17.18 3.62
N HIS A 115 5.52 17.61 3.22
CA HIS A 115 5.33 18.41 2.01
C HIS A 115 5.57 19.89 2.25
N SER A 116 6.31 20.53 1.37
CA SER A 116 6.55 21.99 1.36
C SER A 116 5.36 22.77 0.77
N LYS A 117 4.57 22.16 -0.13
CA LYS A 117 3.46 22.77 -0.86
C LYS A 117 2.15 22.01 -0.70
N ARG A 118 1.04 22.67 -1.03
CA ARG A 118 -0.30 22.04 -1.13
C ARG A 118 -0.40 21.36 -2.50
N ARG A 119 -0.28 20.03 -2.52
CA ARG A 119 -0.30 19.23 -3.76
C ARG A 119 -1.08 17.92 -3.63
N ILE A 120 -1.82 17.75 -2.54
CA ILE A 120 -2.50 16.51 -2.25
C ILE A 120 -3.95 16.62 -2.75
N PHE A 121 -4.26 15.86 -3.80
CA PHE A 121 -5.63 15.63 -4.25
C PHE A 121 -6.33 14.69 -3.27
N HIS A 122 -7.56 15.02 -2.89
CA HIS A 122 -8.33 14.23 -1.93
C HIS A 122 -9.82 14.17 -2.29
N ALA A 123 -10.50 13.18 -1.74
CA ALA A 123 -11.96 13.06 -1.74
C ALA A 123 -12.41 12.98 -0.27
N ASP A 124 -12.81 14.11 0.28
CA ASP A 124 -13.08 14.30 1.71
C ASP A 124 -11.92 13.78 2.61
N ASP A 125 -12.21 12.84 3.52
CA ASP A 125 -11.24 12.14 4.37
C ASP A 125 -11.15 10.62 4.09
N LEU A 126 -11.57 10.19 2.88
CA LEU A 126 -11.52 8.79 2.41
C LEU A 126 -11.17 8.70 0.91
N THR A 127 -10.09 9.34 0.50
CA THR A 127 -9.67 9.41 -0.91
C THR A 127 -9.51 8.03 -1.55
N GLY A 128 -8.90 7.09 -0.85
CA GLY A 128 -8.69 5.75 -1.36
C GLY A 128 -9.99 5.01 -1.67
N ARG A 129 -11.04 5.22 -0.88
CA ARG A 129 -12.36 4.64 -1.11
C ARG A 129 -12.99 5.15 -2.41
N GLU A 130 -12.84 6.43 -2.72
CA GLU A 130 -13.35 7.00 -3.96
C GLU A 130 -12.59 6.47 -5.18
N ILE A 131 -11.25 6.40 -5.08
CA ILE A 131 -10.42 5.79 -6.12
C ILE A 131 -10.82 4.33 -6.35
N GLU A 132 -10.93 3.54 -5.29
CA GLU A 132 -11.33 2.13 -5.36
C GLU A 132 -12.70 1.95 -6.00
N ARG A 133 -13.68 2.76 -5.60
CA ARG A 133 -15.04 2.76 -6.18
C ARG A 133 -15.00 2.92 -7.70
N ALA A 134 -14.28 3.95 -8.17
CA ALA A 134 -14.21 4.28 -9.58
C ALA A 134 -13.53 3.16 -10.38
N LEU A 135 -12.36 2.71 -9.93
CA LEU A 135 -11.57 1.68 -10.61
C LEU A 135 -12.29 0.33 -10.62
N VAL A 136 -12.93 -0.08 -9.52
CA VAL A 136 -13.71 -1.33 -9.46
C VAL A 136 -14.89 -1.29 -10.42
N THR A 137 -15.59 -0.15 -10.49
CA THR A 137 -16.68 0.04 -11.46
C THR A 137 -16.17 -0.16 -12.89
N ALA A 138 -15.10 0.53 -13.27
CA ALA A 138 -14.50 0.42 -14.60
C ALA A 138 -14.02 -1.00 -14.92
N VAL A 139 -13.42 -1.71 -13.94
CA VAL A 139 -12.98 -3.10 -14.10
C VAL A 139 -14.14 -4.04 -14.38
N PHE A 140 -15.26 -3.92 -13.66
CA PHE A 140 -16.43 -4.78 -13.91
C PHE A 140 -17.14 -4.50 -15.23
N GLU A 141 -17.03 -3.27 -15.74
CA GLU A 141 -17.59 -2.88 -17.05
C GLU A 141 -16.70 -3.32 -18.22
N HIS A 142 -15.44 -3.68 -17.97
CA HIS A 142 -14.49 -4.00 -19.05
C HIS A 142 -14.62 -5.46 -19.52
N PRO A 143 -14.93 -5.75 -20.80
CA PRO A 143 -15.25 -7.09 -21.29
C PRO A 143 -14.06 -8.07 -21.28
N ASN A 144 -12.82 -7.56 -21.30
CA ASN A 144 -11.60 -8.37 -21.32
C ASN A 144 -11.02 -8.66 -19.93
N ILE A 145 -11.65 -8.18 -18.84
CA ILE A 145 -11.22 -8.46 -17.47
C ILE A 145 -12.13 -9.50 -16.83
N THR A 146 -11.54 -10.56 -16.30
CA THR A 146 -12.25 -11.53 -15.47
C THR A 146 -11.70 -11.46 -14.05
N VAL A 147 -12.57 -11.14 -13.10
CA VAL A 147 -12.23 -11.04 -11.68
C VAL A 147 -12.47 -12.36 -10.97
N TYR A 148 -11.50 -12.80 -10.19
CA TYR A 148 -11.54 -14.00 -9.35
C TYR A 148 -11.37 -13.59 -7.89
N GLU A 149 -12.48 -13.37 -7.20
CA GLU A 149 -12.53 -13.10 -5.77
C GLU A 149 -12.35 -14.37 -4.96
N ASN A 150 -11.89 -14.25 -3.70
CA ASN A 150 -11.61 -15.37 -2.81
C ASN A 150 -10.62 -16.38 -3.42
N HIS A 151 -9.65 -15.85 -4.17
CA HIS A 151 -8.59 -16.62 -4.81
C HIS A 151 -7.22 -16.17 -4.29
N THR A 152 -6.50 -17.05 -3.61
CA THR A 152 -5.19 -16.75 -3.02
C THR A 152 -4.08 -17.34 -3.85
N ALA A 153 -3.20 -16.50 -4.40
CA ALA A 153 -1.99 -16.97 -5.05
C ALA A 153 -1.08 -17.67 -4.02
N ILE A 154 -0.61 -18.89 -4.35
CA ILE A 154 0.21 -19.71 -3.47
C ILE A 154 1.68 -19.60 -3.85
N ASP A 155 1.98 -19.81 -5.13
CA ASP A 155 3.34 -19.83 -5.67
C ASP A 155 3.35 -19.47 -7.15
N PHE A 156 4.44 -18.82 -7.61
CA PHE A 156 4.67 -18.61 -9.03
C PHE A 156 5.10 -19.91 -9.72
N ILE A 157 4.61 -20.10 -10.94
CA ILE A 157 5.03 -21.15 -11.86
C ILE A 157 6.22 -20.60 -12.63
N THR A 158 7.43 -21.07 -12.31
CA THR A 158 8.65 -20.58 -12.95
C THR A 158 9.44 -21.68 -13.60
N GLU A 159 10.24 -21.31 -14.61
CA GLU A 159 11.06 -22.26 -15.37
C GLU A 159 12.03 -23.03 -14.47
N ARG A 160 12.64 -22.35 -13.47
CA ARG A 160 13.53 -23.01 -12.50
C ARG A 160 12.81 -24.03 -11.64
N LYS A 161 11.59 -23.73 -11.19
CA LYS A 161 10.78 -24.68 -10.39
C LYS A 161 10.37 -25.90 -11.21
N ILE A 162 9.95 -25.70 -12.47
CA ILE A 162 9.58 -26.80 -13.36
C ILE A 162 10.79 -27.69 -13.70
N ALA A 163 11.88 -27.06 -14.12
CA ALA A 163 13.10 -27.78 -14.50
C ALA A 163 13.86 -28.37 -13.31
N LYS A 164 13.58 -27.93 -12.09
CA LYS A 164 14.32 -28.25 -10.85
C LYS A 164 15.84 -27.99 -11.00
N LYS A 165 16.20 -26.92 -11.74
CA LYS A 165 17.58 -26.52 -12.06
C LYS A 165 17.75 -25.02 -11.87
N GLN A 166 18.88 -24.59 -11.31
CA GLN A 166 19.18 -23.17 -11.06
C GLN A 166 19.81 -22.47 -12.27
N GLU A 167 20.46 -23.20 -13.16
CA GLU A 167 21.23 -22.66 -14.29
C GLU A 167 20.37 -22.19 -15.46
N VAL A 168 19.07 -22.54 -15.46
CA VAL A 168 18.15 -22.07 -16.52
C VAL A 168 17.74 -20.61 -16.28
N LYS A 169 17.50 -19.88 -17.38
CA LYS A 169 16.91 -18.54 -17.30
C LYS A 169 15.58 -18.63 -16.55
N ASN A 170 15.41 -17.82 -15.49
CA ASN A 170 14.19 -17.87 -14.71
C ASN A 170 13.09 -17.03 -15.37
N ARG A 171 12.02 -17.71 -15.80
CA ARG A 171 10.87 -17.11 -16.48
C ARG A 171 9.59 -17.50 -15.74
N CYS A 172 8.68 -16.56 -15.56
CA CYS A 172 7.36 -16.78 -14.97
C CYS A 172 6.35 -17.17 -16.07
N PHE A 173 5.49 -18.14 -15.77
CA PHE A 173 4.41 -18.61 -16.63
C PHE A 173 3.03 -18.44 -15.99
N GLY A 174 2.94 -17.82 -14.80
CA GLY A 174 1.72 -17.64 -14.03
C GLY A 174 1.86 -18.08 -12.58
N ALA A 175 0.78 -18.54 -11.99
CA ALA A 175 0.74 -18.91 -10.58
C ALA A 175 -0.19 -20.10 -10.30
N TYR A 176 0.11 -20.85 -9.24
CA TYR A 176 -0.85 -21.72 -8.58
C TYR A 176 -1.70 -20.87 -7.60
N VAL A 177 -3.00 -21.06 -7.65
CA VAL A 177 -3.97 -20.22 -6.94
C VAL A 177 -4.99 -21.10 -6.24
N LEU A 178 -5.14 -20.91 -4.94
CA LEU A 178 -6.19 -21.54 -4.14
C LEU A 178 -7.52 -20.82 -4.37
N ASP A 179 -8.48 -21.52 -4.91
CA ASP A 179 -9.89 -21.18 -4.86
C ASP A 179 -10.38 -21.54 -3.47
N VAL A 180 -10.51 -20.53 -2.59
CA VAL A 180 -10.79 -20.72 -1.17
C VAL A 180 -12.20 -21.32 -0.98
N LEU A 181 -13.19 -20.86 -1.74
CA LEU A 181 -14.57 -21.34 -1.63
C LEU A 181 -14.73 -22.74 -2.23
N GLY A 182 -14.01 -23.01 -3.32
CA GLY A 182 -14.00 -24.32 -3.97
C GLY A 182 -13.06 -25.34 -3.35
N ASN A 183 -12.25 -24.95 -2.36
CA ASN A 183 -11.23 -25.74 -1.67
C ASN A 183 -10.36 -26.56 -2.65
N ARG A 184 -9.84 -25.89 -3.68
CA ARG A 184 -9.03 -26.51 -4.72
C ARG A 184 -7.99 -25.55 -5.30
N VAL A 185 -6.85 -26.09 -5.71
CA VAL A 185 -5.83 -25.30 -6.38
C VAL A 185 -6.07 -25.31 -7.89
N LYS A 186 -6.08 -24.12 -8.48
CA LYS A 186 -6.17 -23.88 -9.92
C LYS A 186 -4.81 -23.42 -10.45
N THR A 187 -4.55 -23.74 -11.71
CA THR A 187 -3.37 -23.28 -12.43
C THR A 187 -3.76 -22.10 -13.31
N PHE A 188 -3.23 -20.92 -13.02
CA PHE A 188 -3.38 -19.74 -13.87
C PHE A 188 -2.13 -19.57 -14.70
N LEU A 189 -2.27 -19.61 -16.01
CA LEU A 189 -1.18 -19.37 -16.96
C LEU A 189 -1.37 -18.01 -17.62
N ALA A 190 -0.27 -17.27 -17.72
CA ALA A 190 -0.27 -15.99 -18.38
C ALA A 190 1.06 -15.72 -19.07
N LYS A 191 1.01 -14.98 -20.17
CA LYS A 191 2.20 -14.50 -20.88
C LYS A 191 2.98 -13.52 -20.01
N ILE A 192 2.25 -12.65 -19.30
CA ILE A 192 2.77 -11.66 -18.37
C ILE A 192 2.05 -11.84 -17.03
N THR A 193 2.80 -11.83 -15.94
CA THR A 193 2.28 -11.86 -14.56
C THR A 193 2.65 -10.59 -13.82
N LEU A 194 1.68 -9.90 -13.27
CA LEU A 194 1.86 -8.72 -12.44
C LEU A 194 1.55 -9.03 -10.98
N LEU A 195 2.49 -8.75 -10.10
CA LEU A 195 2.34 -8.81 -8.66
C LEU A 195 2.04 -7.41 -8.11
N ALA A 196 0.86 -7.22 -7.52
CA ALA A 196 0.39 -5.98 -6.91
C ALA A 196 -0.32 -6.26 -5.56
N SER A 197 0.24 -7.21 -4.79
CA SER A 197 -0.40 -7.81 -3.60
C SER A 197 -0.35 -6.95 -2.34
N GLY A 198 0.21 -5.74 -2.41
CA GLY A 198 0.36 -4.84 -1.25
C GLY A 198 1.47 -5.26 -0.29
N GLY A 199 1.45 -4.66 0.91
CA GLY A 199 2.53 -4.76 1.89
C GLY A 199 2.40 -5.92 2.88
N ALA A 200 3.12 -5.77 4.02
CA ALA A 200 3.31 -6.81 5.02
C ALA A 200 3.00 -6.34 6.46
N GLY A 201 2.17 -5.32 6.64
CA GLY A 201 1.93 -4.75 7.97
C GLY A 201 1.37 -5.73 9.00
N LYS A 202 0.67 -6.79 8.57
CA LYS A 202 0.09 -7.81 9.46
C LYS A 202 1.11 -8.69 10.17
N VAL A 203 2.38 -8.66 9.78
CA VAL A 203 3.44 -9.33 10.53
C VAL A 203 3.78 -8.61 11.86
N TYR A 204 3.26 -7.39 12.06
CA TYR A 204 3.40 -6.63 13.30
C TYR A 204 2.15 -6.76 14.18
N LEU A 205 2.33 -6.64 15.50
CA LEU A 205 1.23 -6.75 16.46
C LEU A 205 0.19 -5.64 16.26
N TYR A 206 0.65 -4.39 16.11
CA TYR A 206 -0.21 -3.24 15.80
C TYR A 206 0.05 -2.75 14.38
N THR A 207 -1.00 -2.73 13.58
CA THR A 207 -0.98 -2.24 12.20
C THR A 207 -2.32 -1.64 11.83
N CYS A 208 -2.30 -0.57 11.05
CA CYS A 208 -3.49 0.00 10.43
C CYS A 208 -3.83 -0.62 9.07
N ASN A 209 -3.04 -1.59 8.61
CA ASN A 209 -3.33 -2.29 7.37
C ASN A 209 -4.46 -3.31 7.50
N PRO A 210 -5.23 -3.56 6.43
CA PRO A 210 -6.25 -4.60 6.40
C PRO A 210 -5.63 -6.00 6.56
N ASP A 211 -6.48 -6.97 6.87
CA ASP A 211 -6.05 -8.36 7.14
C ASP A 211 -5.38 -9.04 5.94
N VAL A 212 -5.58 -8.52 4.75
CA VAL A 212 -4.96 -9.03 3.51
C VAL A 212 -3.49 -8.64 3.35
N ALA A 213 -2.97 -7.66 4.12
CA ALA A 213 -1.58 -7.19 4.03
C ALA A 213 -0.60 -8.11 4.79
N SER A 214 -0.48 -9.35 4.36
CA SER A 214 0.25 -10.42 5.04
C SER A 214 1.69 -10.65 4.53
N GLY A 215 2.13 -9.94 3.46
CA GLY A 215 3.48 -10.09 2.89
C GLY A 215 3.66 -11.34 2.03
N ASP A 216 2.58 -12.04 1.72
CA ASP A 216 2.61 -13.28 0.94
C ASP A 216 3.16 -13.09 -0.48
N GLY A 217 2.90 -11.95 -1.14
CA GLY A 217 3.48 -11.67 -2.45
C GLY A 217 4.99 -11.56 -2.42
N VAL A 218 5.56 -10.89 -1.43
CA VAL A 218 7.02 -10.84 -1.22
C VAL A 218 7.57 -12.25 -0.98
N ALA A 219 6.90 -13.05 -0.14
CA ALA A 219 7.30 -14.42 0.14
C ALA A 219 7.25 -15.31 -1.11
N MET A 220 6.21 -15.19 -1.95
CA MET A 220 6.11 -15.90 -3.24
C MET A 220 7.25 -15.52 -4.19
N ALA A 221 7.54 -14.22 -4.31
CA ALA A 221 8.61 -13.72 -5.16
C ALA A 221 10.00 -14.21 -4.68
N TYR A 222 10.23 -14.18 -3.36
CA TYR A 222 11.45 -14.73 -2.76
C TYR A 222 11.62 -16.21 -3.05
N ARG A 223 10.58 -17.04 -2.82
CA ARG A 223 10.60 -18.47 -3.15
C ARG A 223 10.79 -18.77 -4.64
N ALA A 224 10.38 -17.83 -5.49
CA ALA A 224 10.60 -17.92 -6.93
C ALA A 224 12.03 -17.49 -7.35
N GLY A 225 12.81 -16.90 -6.44
CA GLY A 225 14.18 -16.44 -6.68
C GLY A 225 14.27 -15.03 -7.23
N ALA A 226 13.26 -14.18 -7.00
CA ALA A 226 13.35 -12.76 -7.25
C ALA A 226 14.25 -12.08 -6.19
N LEU A 227 14.90 -10.98 -6.56
CA LEU A 227 15.62 -10.15 -5.60
C LEU A 227 14.62 -9.40 -4.72
N ILE A 228 14.95 -9.35 -3.43
CA ILE A 228 14.18 -8.62 -2.42
C ILE A 228 15.13 -7.63 -1.75
N ALA A 229 14.67 -6.41 -1.48
CA ALA A 229 15.50 -5.39 -0.85
C ALA A 229 14.72 -4.58 0.20
N ASN A 230 15.45 -3.99 1.13
CA ASN A 230 14.99 -2.97 2.08
C ASN A 230 13.81 -3.40 2.97
N MET A 231 13.69 -4.69 3.29
CA MET A 231 12.60 -5.25 4.11
C MET A 231 12.61 -4.72 5.55
N GLU A 232 13.72 -4.17 6.02
CA GLU A 232 13.88 -3.52 7.33
C GLU A 232 13.15 -2.18 7.42
N PHE A 233 12.84 -1.53 6.29
CA PHE A 233 12.20 -0.22 6.28
C PHE A 233 10.67 -0.34 6.27
N MET A 234 10.12 -0.65 7.43
CA MET A 234 8.68 -0.56 7.69
C MET A 234 8.37 0.82 8.27
N GLN A 235 7.60 1.62 7.56
CA GLN A 235 7.10 2.89 8.08
C GLN A 235 6.01 2.67 9.12
N PHE A 236 6.12 3.34 10.26
CA PHE A 236 5.08 3.38 11.28
C PHE A 236 4.27 4.66 11.15
N HIS A 237 2.94 4.55 11.10
CA HIS A 237 2.08 5.72 11.21
C HIS A 237 2.01 6.15 12.67
N PRO A 238 2.26 7.43 12.99
CA PRO A 238 2.36 7.90 14.38
C PRO A 238 1.06 7.77 15.16
N THR A 239 -0.08 7.97 14.49
CA THR A 239 -1.37 8.22 15.14
C THR A 239 -2.43 7.22 14.66
N THR A 240 -2.49 6.05 15.31
CA THR A 240 -3.62 5.13 15.22
C THR A 240 -4.37 5.10 16.53
N LEU A 241 -5.69 4.98 16.48
CA LEU A 241 -6.54 5.00 17.66
C LEU A 241 -6.19 3.85 18.61
N TYR A 242 -5.83 4.17 19.83
CA TYR A 242 -5.57 3.20 20.89
C TYR A 242 -6.87 2.83 21.59
N HIS A 243 -7.56 1.83 21.05
CA HIS A 243 -8.80 1.32 21.60
C HIS A 243 -8.92 -0.18 21.31
N PRO A 244 -9.36 -1.02 22.25
CA PRO A 244 -9.40 -2.49 22.09
C PRO A 244 -10.19 -2.94 20.85
N GLU A 245 -11.28 -2.27 20.53
CA GLU A 245 -12.20 -2.64 19.44
C GLU A 245 -11.89 -1.92 18.11
N ALA A 246 -11.05 -0.90 18.13
CA ALA A 246 -10.79 -0.07 16.93
C ALA A 246 -9.82 -0.70 15.93
N LYS A 247 -9.26 -1.87 16.19
CA LYS A 247 -8.28 -2.56 15.31
C LYS A 247 -7.20 -1.63 14.74
N SER A 248 -6.66 -0.72 15.55
CA SER A 248 -5.68 0.31 15.14
C SER A 248 -6.22 1.21 14.02
N PHE A 249 -7.45 1.72 14.16
CA PHE A 249 -8.05 2.66 13.21
C PHE A 249 -7.13 3.87 12.99
N LEU A 250 -6.85 4.19 11.72
CA LEU A 250 -5.95 5.28 11.35
C LEU A 250 -6.60 6.64 11.66
N ILE A 251 -5.92 7.48 12.42
CA ILE A 251 -6.22 8.91 12.52
C ILE A 251 -5.29 9.63 11.54
N SER A 252 -5.86 10.13 10.45
CA SER A 252 -5.12 10.72 9.34
C SER A 252 -4.12 11.78 9.80
N GLU A 253 -3.00 11.85 9.09
CA GLU A 253 -1.99 12.90 9.28
C GLU A 253 -2.55 14.29 9.04
N SER A 254 -3.57 14.42 8.21
CA SER A 254 -4.26 15.69 7.95
C SER A 254 -4.84 16.31 9.23
N VAL A 255 -5.19 15.49 10.24
CA VAL A 255 -5.63 16.02 11.55
C VAL A 255 -4.52 16.83 12.23
N ARG A 256 -3.26 16.36 12.15
CA ARG A 256 -2.08 17.14 12.60
C ARG A 256 -1.80 18.31 11.65
N GLY A 257 -2.01 18.10 10.36
CA GLY A 257 -1.91 19.14 9.33
C GLY A 257 -2.81 20.34 9.58
N GLU A 258 -4.01 20.11 10.12
CA GLU A 258 -4.96 21.16 10.51
C GLU A 258 -4.74 21.69 11.93
N GLY A 259 -3.67 21.25 12.63
CA GLY A 259 -3.24 21.86 13.88
C GLY A 259 -3.41 21.02 15.14
N ALA A 260 -3.75 19.72 15.05
CA ALA A 260 -3.79 18.88 16.25
C ALA A 260 -2.41 18.70 16.88
N ILE A 261 -2.38 18.64 18.21
CA ILE A 261 -1.19 18.66 19.05
C ILE A 261 -1.05 17.34 19.80
N LEU A 262 0.12 16.73 19.76
CA LEU A 262 0.44 15.52 20.54
C LEU A 262 0.78 15.89 21.98
N ARG A 263 0.10 15.24 22.92
CA ARG A 263 0.23 15.48 24.35
C ARG A 263 0.48 14.19 25.12
N ARG A 264 1.17 14.30 26.24
CA ARG A 264 1.24 13.27 27.27
C ARG A 264 -0.09 13.16 28.01
N ARG A 265 -0.18 12.18 28.88
CA ARG A 265 -1.33 11.98 29.79
C ARG A 265 -1.60 13.18 30.69
N ASP A 266 -0.57 13.92 31.10
CA ASP A 266 -0.68 15.15 31.92
C ASP A 266 -1.09 16.40 31.12
N GLY A 267 -1.36 16.26 29.81
CA GLY A 267 -1.71 17.36 28.92
C GLY A 267 -0.53 18.13 28.32
N THR A 268 0.71 17.79 28.69
CA THR A 268 1.91 18.50 28.23
C THR A 268 2.23 18.20 26.78
N PRO A 269 2.34 19.19 25.86
CA PRO A 269 2.83 18.98 24.50
C PRO A 269 4.32 18.61 24.53
N PHE A 270 4.76 17.71 23.66
CA PHE A 270 6.15 17.21 23.73
C PHE A 270 6.95 17.29 22.42
N MET A 271 6.31 17.45 21.26
CA MET A 271 7.00 17.41 19.96
C MET A 271 8.05 18.51 19.77
N GLU A 272 7.92 19.61 20.48
CA GLU A 272 8.83 20.77 20.42
C GLU A 272 10.29 20.41 20.78
N LYS A 273 10.49 19.45 21.69
CA LYS A 273 11.82 18.97 22.10
C LYS A 273 12.46 18.01 21.09
N TYR A 274 11.68 17.49 20.13
CA TYR A 274 12.15 16.50 19.15
C TYR A 274 12.44 17.10 17.78
N HIS A 275 11.64 18.10 17.34
CA HIS A 275 11.81 18.65 16.00
C HIS A 275 11.26 20.08 15.89
N LYS A 276 11.93 20.92 15.07
CA LYS A 276 11.54 22.32 14.81
C LYS A 276 10.14 22.49 14.22
N LEU A 277 9.69 21.51 13.42
CA LEU A 277 8.34 21.48 12.82
C LEU A 277 7.28 20.93 13.79
N LYS A 278 7.64 20.59 15.04
CA LYS A 278 6.73 20.06 16.06
C LYS A 278 5.89 18.88 15.53
N ASP A 279 4.59 18.95 15.65
CA ASP A 279 3.65 17.92 15.25
C ASP A 279 3.57 17.68 13.72
N LEU A 280 4.12 18.59 12.93
CA LEU A 280 4.28 18.48 11.48
C LEU A 280 5.62 17.87 11.03
N ALA A 281 6.41 17.36 11.97
CA ALA A 281 7.64 16.64 11.65
C ALA A 281 7.35 15.38 10.80
N PRO A 282 8.34 14.85 10.04
CA PRO A 282 8.20 13.58 9.32
C PRO A 282 7.71 12.44 10.21
N ARG A 283 6.98 11.49 9.64
CA ARG A 283 6.30 10.40 10.37
C ARG A 283 7.22 9.60 11.27
N ASP A 284 8.41 9.28 10.79
CA ASP A 284 9.43 8.54 11.53
C ASP A 284 9.88 9.28 12.78
N VAL A 285 10.09 10.60 12.69
CA VAL A 285 10.44 11.46 13.84
C VAL A 285 9.30 11.47 14.87
N VAL A 286 8.06 11.66 14.41
CA VAL A 286 6.90 11.67 15.30
C VAL A 286 6.67 10.31 15.95
N ALA A 287 6.78 9.21 15.20
CA ALA A 287 6.59 7.86 15.73
C ALA A 287 7.66 7.51 16.80
N ARG A 288 8.94 7.85 16.54
CA ARG A 288 10.02 7.68 17.53
C ARG A 288 9.82 8.56 18.77
N ALA A 289 9.36 9.80 18.59
CA ALA A 289 9.06 10.70 19.70
C ALA A 289 7.96 10.12 20.59
N ILE A 290 6.87 9.65 20.02
CA ILE A 290 5.77 8.99 20.74
C ILE A 290 6.26 7.76 21.49
N ASP A 291 7.02 6.88 20.82
CA ASP A 291 7.58 5.67 21.45
C ASP A 291 8.49 6.00 22.62
N ASN A 292 9.34 7.04 22.48
CA ASN A 292 10.21 7.49 23.56
C ASN A 292 9.41 8.07 24.74
N GLU A 293 8.37 8.87 24.49
CA GLU A 293 7.51 9.40 25.56
C GLU A 293 6.79 8.26 26.30
N MET A 294 6.18 7.33 25.55
CA MET A 294 5.51 6.16 26.14
C MET A 294 6.45 5.33 27.03
N LYS A 295 7.68 5.06 26.56
CA LYS A 295 8.69 4.31 27.32
C LYS A 295 9.18 5.08 28.54
N THR A 296 9.41 6.40 28.42
CA THR A 296 9.93 7.24 29.49
C THR A 296 8.95 7.37 30.65
N TYR A 297 7.67 7.49 30.36
CA TYR A 297 6.62 7.71 31.37
C TYR A 297 5.82 6.47 31.72
N GLY A 298 6.06 5.34 31.04
CA GLY A 298 5.36 4.07 31.29
C GLY A 298 3.89 4.07 30.84
N ASP A 299 3.53 4.98 29.92
CA ASP A 299 2.16 5.12 29.42
C ASP A 299 1.89 4.15 28.25
N GLY A 300 0.66 3.66 28.14
CA GLY A 300 0.21 2.78 27.03
C GLY A 300 -0.07 3.52 25.72
N CYS A 301 -0.25 4.84 25.78
CA CYS A 301 -0.56 5.70 24.62
C CYS A 301 -0.19 7.16 24.92
N VAL A 302 -0.22 7.99 23.86
CA VAL A 302 -0.24 9.45 23.95
C VAL A 302 -1.59 9.98 23.46
N TYR A 303 -1.80 11.28 23.51
CA TYR A 303 -3.08 11.91 23.19
C TYR A 303 -2.93 12.90 22.04
N LEU A 304 -3.78 12.79 21.03
CA LEU A 304 -3.87 13.74 19.92
C LEU A 304 -5.03 14.71 20.18
N ASP A 305 -4.72 15.97 20.40
CA ASP A 305 -5.65 17.00 20.81
C ASP A 305 -5.93 17.99 19.66
N ILE A 306 -7.18 18.06 19.22
CA ILE A 306 -7.69 19.07 18.26
C ILE A 306 -8.84 19.89 18.86
N THR A 307 -9.14 19.74 20.15
CA THR A 307 -10.31 20.34 20.81
C THR A 307 -10.30 21.88 20.85
N HIS A 308 -9.15 22.48 20.55
CA HIS A 308 -9.01 23.95 20.46
C HIS A 308 -9.56 24.52 19.13
N MET A 309 -9.88 23.67 18.16
CA MET A 309 -10.48 24.05 16.87
C MET A 309 -12.01 24.09 16.98
N ASP A 310 -12.64 24.84 16.07
CA ASP A 310 -14.09 24.92 15.99
C ASP A 310 -14.72 23.53 15.76
N PRO A 311 -15.72 23.13 16.59
CA PRO A 311 -16.33 21.80 16.45
C PRO A 311 -17.01 21.54 15.11
N ASP A 312 -17.58 22.54 14.47
CA ASP A 312 -18.24 22.36 13.17
C ASP A 312 -17.22 22.27 12.04
N PHE A 313 -16.09 22.97 12.16
CA PHE A 313 -14.93 22.75 11.28
C PHE A 313 -14.44 21.31 11.38
N ILE A 314 -14.23 20.77 12.59
CA ILE A 314 -13.77 19.38 12.81
C ILE A 314 -14.70 18.38 12.15
N LYS A 315 -16.01 18.51 12.37
CA LYS A 315 -17.04 17.60 11.82
C LYS A 315 -17.12 17.66 10.29
N THR A 316 -16.98 18.86 9.73
CA THR A 316 -17.03 19.08 8.28
C THR A 316 -15.76 18.59 7.59
N ARG A 317 -14.60 18.85 8.20
CA ARG A 317 -13.30 18.49 7.63
C ARG A 317 -12.95 17.02 7.75
N PHE A 318 -13.41 16.36 8.84
CA PHE A 318 -13.09 14.96 9.16
C PHE A 318 -14.35 14.12 9.46
N PRO A 319 -15.34 14.08 8.56
CA PRO A 319 -16.65 13.49 8.86
C PRO A 319 -16.58 12.00 9.17
N ASN A 320 -15.69 11.24 8.53
CA ASN A 320 -15.56 9.81 8.75
C ASN A 320 -14.73 9.49 10.00
N ILE A 321 -13.64 10.24 10.24
CA ILE A 321 -12.83 10.09 11.47
C ILE A 321 -13.70 10.41 12.67
N PHE A 322 -14.43 11.54 12.65
CA PHE A 322 -15.34 11.94 13.71
C PHE A 322 -16.40 10.87 14.00
N ARG A 323 -17.13 10.41 12.96
CA ARG A 323 -18.15 9.35 13.12
C ARG A 323 -17.56 8.03 13.63
N THR A 324 -16.34 7.68 13.20
CA THR A 324 -15.69 6.44 13.65
C THR A 324 -15.26 6.55 15.11
N CYS A 325 -14.67 7.67 15.54
CA CYS A 325 -14.33 7.89 16.95
C CYS A 325 -15.57 7.84 17.85
N LEU A 326 -16.68 8.45 17.41
CA LEU A 326 -17.94 8.39 18.16
C LEU A 326 -18.48 6.97 18.36
N LYS A 327 -18.26 6.02 17.44
CA LYS A 327 -18.63 4.60 17.65
C LYS A 327 -17.91 3.98 18.83
N PHE A 328 -16.75 4.49 19.16
CA PHE A 328 -15.93 4.08 20.31
C PHE A 328 -16.08 5.02 21.51
N HIS A 329 -17.15 5.84 21.54
CA HIS A 329 -17.47 6.80 22.59
C HIS A 329 -16.39 7.91 22.79
N LEU A 330 -15.63 8.22 21.75
CA LEU A 330 -14.61 9.27 21.74
C LEU A 330 -15.08 10.44 20.89
N ASP A 331 -15.35 11.59 21.52
CA ASP A 331 -15.75 12.82 20.82
C ASP A 331 -14.55 13.74 20.66
N MET A 332 -13.89 13.69 19.50
CA MET A 332 -12.70 14.48 19.20
C MET A 332 -12.91 16.00 19.23
N THR A 333 -14.14 16.47 19.33
CA THR A 333 -14.45 17.90 19.52
C THR A 333 -14.43 18.31 21.00
N LYS A 334 -14.40 17.35 21.93
CA LYS A 334 -14.50 17.58 23.38
C LYS A 334 -13.31 17.03 24.16
N GLU A 335 -12.66 15.99 23.65
CA GLU A 335 -11.58 15.30 24.32
C GLU A 335 -10.47 14.86 23.35
N PRO A 336 -9.20 14.84 23.81
CA PRO A 336 -8.09 14.33 23.03
C PRO A 336 -8.24 12.82 22.75
N LEU A 337 -7.86 12.41 21.54
CA LEU A 337 -7.91 11.00 21.12
C LEU A 337 -6.67 10.23 21.63
N PRO A 338 -6.83 9.08 22.30
CA PRO A 338 -5.70 8.21 22.64
C PRO A 338 -5.11 7.59 21.37
N VAL A 339 -3.80 7.73 21.15
CA VAL A 339 -3.14 7.26 19.91
C VAL A 339 -1.82 6.56 20.21
N VAL A 340 -1.45 5.63 19.33
CA VAL A 340 -0.18 4.90 19.33
C VAL A 340 0.37 4.77 17.92
N PRO A 341 1.69 4.62 17.72
CA PRO A 341 2.25 4.24 16.45
C PRO A 341 1.80 2.83 16.03
N ALA A 342 1.62 2.59 14.73
CA ALA A 342 1.34 1.27 14.18
C ALA A 342 2.04 1.07 12.84
N ALA A 343 2.38 -0.19 12.48
CA ALA A 343 2.94 -0.51 11.18
C ALA A 343 1.97 -0.09 10.08
N HIS A 344 2.48 0.58 9.04
CA HIS A 344 1.65 1.28 8.07
C HIS A 344 2.03 1.00 6.62
N TYR A 345 3.32 1.11 6.25
CA TYR A 345 3.76 0.97 4.87
C TYR A 345 5.14 0.33 4.78
N LEU A 346 5.27 -0.68 3.91
CA LEU A 346 6.54 -1.34 3.61
C LEU A 346 7.27 -0.55 2.51
N CYS A 347 8.42 0.06 2.84
CA CYS A 347 9.23 0.79 1.84
C CYS A 347 10.13 -0.14 1.02
N GLY A 348 10.36 -1.35 1.50
CA GLY A 348 11.06 -2.42 0.79
C GLY A 348 10.13 -3.33 0.01
N GLY A 349 10.68 -4.41 -0.56
CA GLY A 349 9.88 -5.39 -1.31
C GLY A 349 10.64 -6.07 -2.43
N VAL A 350 9.91 -6.51 -3.44
CA VAL A 350 10.46 -7.14 -4.65
C VAL A 350 11.15 -6.08 -5.51
N VAL A 351 12.44 -6.28 -5.77
CA VAL A 351 13.22 -5.35 -6.61
C VAL A 351 12.63 -5.29 -8.00
N SER A 352 12.25 -4.09 -8.42
CA SER A 352 11.75 -3.82 -9.76
C SER A 352 12.48 -2.62 -10.39
N ASN A 353 12.62 -2.66 -11.70
CA ASN A 353 13.18 -1.55 -12.46
C ASN A 353 12.13 -0.46 -12.73
N ILE A 354 12.52 0.59 -13.43
CA ILE A 354 11.66 1.74 -13.77
C ILE A 354 10.41 1.37 -14.59
N ASN A 355 10.33 0.19 -15.15
CA ASN A 355 9.16 -0.36 -15.85
C ASN A 355 8.39 -1.41 -15.03
N GLY A 356 8.74 -1.56 -13.75
CA GLY A 356 8.12 -2.56 -12.87
C GLY A 356 8.58 -4.00 -13.11
N GLU A 357 9.57 -4.28 -14.00
CA GLU A 357 10.07 -5.64 -14.20
C GLU A 357 10.92 -6.10 -13.02
N THR A 358 10.73 -7.35 -12.62
CA THR A 358 11.56 -8.01 -11.63
C THR A 358 12.78 -8.70 -12.26
N THR A 359 13.60 -9.35 -11.45
CA THR A 359 14.70 -10.20 -11.93
C THR A 359 14.23 -11.52 -12.56
N ILE A 360 12.94 -11.80 -12.55
CA ILE A 360 12.32 -12.97 -13.20
C ILE A 360 11.59 -12.51 -14.47
N THR A 361 12.02 -13.00 -15.61
CA THR A 361 11.40 -12.64 -16.89
C THR A 361 9.89 -12.90 -16.87
N ASN A 362 9.08 -12.00 -17.41
CA ASN A 362 7.61 -12.02 -17.45
C ASN A 362 6.93 -11.86 -16.08
N LEU A 363 7.68 -11.52 -15.02
CA LEU A 363 7.14 -11.18 -13.74
C LEU A 363 7.42 -9.71 -13.45
N TYR A 364 6.36 -8.94 -13.24
CA TYR A 364 6.38 -7.55 -12.83
C TYR A 364 5.95 -7.43 -11.38
N ALA A 365 6.45 -6.43 -10.67
CA ALA A 365 6.01 -6.08 -9.31
C ALA A 365 5.87 -4.56 -9.21
N ILE A 366 4.70 -4.09 -8.76
CA ILE A 366 4.38 -2.66 -8.63
C ILE A 366 3.56 -2.38 -7.37
N GLY A 367 3.52 -1.11 -6.95
CA GLY A 367 2.88 -0.69 -5.70
C GLY A 367 3.64 -1.21 -4.48
N GLU A 368 3.00 -1.28 -3.33
CA GLU A 368 3.66 -1.53 -2.04
C GLU A 368 4.40 -2.88 -1.92
N VAL A 369 4.14 -3.85 -2.79
CA VAL A 369 4.90 -5.11 -2.82
C VAL A 369 6.28 -4.96 -3.44
N ALA A 370 6.49 -3.88 -4.20
CA ALA A 370 7.71 -3.62 -4.94
C ALA A 370 8.69 -2.72 -4.19
N PHE A 371 9.98 -2.99 -4.33
CA PHE A 371 11.03 -2.04 -4.05
C PHE A 371 11.44 -1.36 -5.35
N THR A 372 10.97 -0.14 -5.54
CA THR A 372 11.25 0.72 -6.71
C THR A 372 12.43 1.65 -6.48
N GLY A 373 12.74 1.94 -5.22
CA GLY A 373 13.70 2.96 -4.80
C GLY A 373 13.08 4.34 -4.56
N LEU A 374 11.78 4.53 -4.80
CA LEU A 374 11.09 5.82 -4.59
C LEU A 374 11.15 6.29 -3.14
N HIS A 375 10.88 5.39 -2.20
CA HIS A 375 10.60 5.76 -0.81
C HIS A 375 11.82 5.79 0.11
N GLY A 376 12.95 5.29 -0.34
CA GLY A 376 14.13 5.18 0.54
C GLY A 376 13.81 4.44 1.83
N ALA A 377 14.21 4.98 2.97
CA ALA A 377 13.94 4.40 4.29
C ALA A 377 12.57 4.77 4.87
N ASN A 378 11.90 5.80 4.33
CA ASN A 378 10.65 6.32 4.89
C ASN A 378 9.86 7.08 3.83
N ARG A 379 8.64 6.63 3.56
CA ARG A 379 7.77 7.15 2.52
C ARG A 379 7.23 8.54 2.86
N LEU A 380 7.31 9.48 1.90
CA LEU A 380 6.56 10.73 1.99
C LEU A 380 5.05 10.44 1.89
N ALA A 381 4.26 11.11 2.71
CA ALA A 381 2.80 10.96 2.70
C ALA A 381 2.22 11.16 1.29
N SER A 382 1.15 10.44 0.95
CA SER A 382 0.43 10.52 -0.33
C SER A 382 1.23 10.17 -1.61
N ASN A 383 2.50 9.77 -1.49
CA ASN A 383 3.29 9.26 -2.63
C ASN A 383 2.99 7.80 -2.96
N SER A 384 2.40 7.00 -2.07
CA SER A 384 2.14 5.58 -2.33
C SER A 384 1.10 5.32 -3.42
N LEU A 385 0.02 6.11 -3.42
CA LEU A 385 -1.01 5.99 -4.45
C LEU A 385 -0.49 6.51 -5.80
N LEU A 386 0.33 7.57 -5.78
CA LEU A 386 0.99 8.09 -6.96
C LEU A 386 1.95 7.04 -7.56
N GLU A 387 2.86 6.46 -6.75
CA GLU A 387 3.76 5.40 -7.18
C GLU A 387 3.01 4.26 -7.84
N ALA A 388 1.97 3.76 -7.15
CA ALA A 388 1.21 2.60 -7.60
C ALA A 388 0.58 2.83 -8.98
N ALA A 389 0.01 4.01 -9.23
CA ALA A 389 -0.61 4.35 -10.51
C ALA A 389 0.41 4.69 -11.60
N ALA A 390 1.49 5.41 -11.29
CA ALA A 390 2.56 5.71 -12.24
C ALA A 390 3.25 4.43 -12.73
N PHE A 391 3.64 3.55 -11.80
CA PHE A 391 4.22 2.24 -12.18
C PHE A 391 3.22 1.32 -12.90
N ALA A 392 1.92 1.42 -12.63
CA ALA A 392 0.91 0.68 -13.41
C ALA A 392 0.95 1.10 -14.89
N GLY A 393 1.00 2.40 -15.17
CA GLY A 393 1.13 2.92 -16.54
C GLY A 393 2.42 2.50 -17.23
N ARG A 394 3.55 2.52 -16.51
CA ARG A 394 4.85 2.11 -17.07
C ARG A 394 4.91 0.61 -17.33
N ALA A 395 4.51 -0.20 -16.35
CA ALA A 395 4.47 -1.65 -16.47
C ALA A 395 3.54 -2.08 -17.63
N TYR A 396 2.40 -1.42 -17.78
CA TYR A 396 1.49 -1.64 -18.88
C TYR A 396 2.15 -1.35 -20.24
N ARG A 397 2.70 -0.15 -20.46
CA ARG A 397 3.36 0.22 -21.72
C ARG A 397 4.43 -0.80 -22.10
N HIS A 398 5.31 -1.12 -21.18
CA HIS A 398 6.41 -2.06 -21.42
C HIS A 398 5.93 -3.49 -21.65
N SER A 399 4.99 -4.00 -20.86
CA SER A 399 4.50 -5.38 -20.99
C SER A 399 3.65 -5.59 -22.24
N SER A 400 2.87 -4.58 -22.65
CA SER A 400 2.06 -4.63 -23.88
C SER A 400 2.92 -4.61 -25.14
N GLU A 401 4.00 -3.82 -25.16
CA GLU A 401 4.99 -3.85 -26.23
C GLU A 401 5.61 -5.25 -26.35
N ARG A 402 6.01 -5.86 -25.26
CA ARG A 402 6.54 -7.23 -25.24
C ARG A 402 5.52 -8.25 -25.72
N LEU A 403 4.24 -8.09 -25.37
CA LEU A 403 3.18 -8.98 -25.83
C LEU A 403 3.06 -9.01 -27.35
N THR A 404 3.34 -7.90 -28.03
CA THR A 404 3.27 -7.78 -29.49
C THR A 404 4.56 -8.20 -30.19
N THR A 405 5.71 -8.07 -29.53
CA THR A 405 7.04 -8.29 -30.16
C THR A 405 7.65 -9.66 -29.85
N GLU A 406 7.24 -10.30 -28.74
CA GLU A 406 7.79 -11.58 -28.31
C GLU A 406 6.84 -12.75 -28.60
N GLN A 407 7.41 -13.94 -28.85
CA GLN A 407 6.65 -15.17 -28.90
C GLN A 407 6.60 -15.82 -27.51
N PHE A 408 5.40 -16.14 -27.06
CA PHE A 408 5.16 -16.80 -25.80
C PHE A 408 4.77 -18.25 -26.01
N SER A 409 5.38 -19.15 -25.25
CA SER A 409 5.02 -20.55 -25.22
C SER A 409 5.06 -21.07 -23.80
N PHE A 410 4.12 -21.94 -23.45
CA PHE A 410 4.08 -22.59 -22.15
C PHE A 410 4.68 -23.99 -22.23
N PRO A 411 5.58 -24.37 -21.31
CA PRO A 411 6.00 -25.75 -21.18
C PRO A 411 4.85 -26.59 -20.61
N THR A 412 5.03 -27.89 -20.54
CA THR A 412 4.10 -28.75 -19.78
C THR A 412 4.16 -28.37 -18.31
N ILE A 413 3.05 -27.86 -17.78
CA ILE A 413 2.95 -27.43 -16.39
C ILE A 413 2.50 -28.60 -15.51
N PRO A 414 3.25 -28.97 -14.47
CA PRO A 414 2.82 -29.99 -13.52
C PRO A 414 1.58 -29.53 -12.75
N ALA A 415 0.76 -30.46 -12.32
CA ALA A 415 -0.30 -30.15 -11.36
C ALA A 415 0.31 -29.67 -10.03
N TRP A 416 -0.45 -28.88 -9.27
CA TRP A 416 -0.05 -28.52 -7.92
C TRP A 416 0.18 -29.78 -7.08
N ASP A 417 1.31 -29.81 -6.40
CA ASP A 417 1.65 -30.85 -5.43
C ASP A 417 1.59 -30.22 -4.02
N SER A 418 0.66 -30.66 -3.20
CA SER A 418 0.53 -30.21 -1.82
C SER A 418 1.69 -30.74 -0.92
N GLY A 419 2.51 -31.64 -1.44
CA GLY A 419 3.61 -32.23 -0.69
C GLY A 419 3.11 -32.95 0.56
N THR A 420 3.68 -32.58 1.70
CA THR A 420 3.33 -33.13 3.03
C THR A 420 2.33 -32.25 3.80
N ALA A 421 1.72 -31.25 3.13
CA ALA A 421 0.72 -30.41 3.79
C ALA A 421 -0.50 -31.26 4.19
N THR A 422 -0.75 -31.31 5.47
CA THR A 422 -1.95 -31.95 6.06
C THR A 422 -2.85 -30.88 6.63
N ASP A 423 -4.14 -31.17 6.73
CA ASP A 423 -5.07 -30.32 7.49
C ASP A 423 -4.57 -30.26 8.94
N SER A 424 -4.46 -29.05 9.47
CA SER A 424 -4.00 -28.91 10.85
C SER A 424 -5.19 -29.14 11.78
N ASP A 425 -5.22 -30.29 12.44
CA ASP A 425 -6.17 -30.58 13.51
C ASP A 425 -6.08 -29.58 14.69
N GLU A 426 -4.96 -28.84 14.74
CA GLU A 426 -4.66 -27.87 15.80
C GLU A 426 -4.50 -26.44 15.28
N MET A 427 -5.59 -25.81 14.86
CA MET A 427 -5.63 -24.39 14.50
C MET A 427 -5.10 -23.47 15.61
N VAL A 428 -5.13 -23.94 16.87
CA VAL A 428 -4.58 -23.24 18.04
C VAL A 428 -3.06 -23.02 17.89
N VAL A 429 -2.33 -24.04 17.42
CA VAL A 429 -0.85 -23.92 17.21
C VAL A 429 -0.52 -22.92 16.12
N VAL A 430 -1.28 -22.92 15.03
CA VAL A 430 -1.10 -21.95 13.95
C VAL A 430 -1.36 -20.53 14.44
N SER A 431 -2.45 -20.32 15.19
CA SER A 431 -2.82 -19.04 15.79
C SER A 431 -1.77 -18.55 16.79
N GLN A 432 -1.29 -19.45 17.66
CA GLN A 432 -0.25 -19.13 18.65
C GLN A 432 1.08 -18.73 17.97
N ASN A 433 1.53 -19.50 16.98
CA ASN A 433 2.75 -19.18 16.22
C ASN A 433 2.64 -17.83 15.52
N TRP A 434 1.47 -17.52 14.96
CA TRP A 434 1.20 -16.24 14.33
C TRP A 434 1.29 -15.09 15.33
N ASP A 435 0.68 -15.23 16.51
CA ASP A 435 0.74 -14.22 17.55
C ASP A 435 2.16 -14.04 18.10
N GLU A 436 2.93 -15.12 18.22
CA GLU A 436 4.33 -15.08 18.67
C GLU A 436 5.19 -14.31 17.66
N ILE A 437 5.09 -14.61 16.35
CA ILE A 437 5.79 -13.88 15.28
C ILE A 437 5.46 -12.38 15.37
N ARG A 438 4.18 -12.01 15.48
CA ARG A 438 3.75 -10.60 15.55
C ARG A 438 4.31 -9.89 16.78
N ARG A 439 4.40 -10.58 17.92
CA ARG A 439 5.01 -10.05 19.16
C ARG A 439 6.52 -9.86 19.01
N PHE A 440 7.22 -10.79 18.36
CA PHE A 440 8.65 -10.63 18.08
C PHE A 440 8.90 -9.47 17.12
N MET A 441 8.16 -9.38 16.04
CA MET A 441 8.27 -8.26 15.09
C MET A 441 7.97 -6.92 15.77
N TRP A 442 7.02 -6.89 16.71
CA TRP A 442 6.71 -5.68 17.47
C TRP A 442 7.80 -5.29 18.47
N LYS A 443 8.36 -6.25 19.18
CA LYS A 443 9.32 -5.98 20.27
C LYS A 443 10.75 -5.83 19.78
N ILE A 444 11.15 -6.59 18.75
CA ILE A 444 12.53 -6.72 18.27
C ILE A 444 12.68 -6.20 16.85
N GLY A 445 11.77 -6.59 15.94
CA GLY A 445 11.80 -6.15 14.54
C GLY A 445 11.47 -4.68 14.31
N ARG A 446 11.03 -3.98 15.36
CA ARG A 446 10.86 -2.52 15.40
C ARG A 446 12.15 -1.85 15.91
N ALA A 447 13.30 -2.34 15.48
CA ALA A 447 14.58 -1.72 15.80
C ALA A 447 14.68 -0.31 15.18
N HIS A 448 15.25 0.62 15.92
CA HIS A 448 15.23 2.06 15.64
C HIS A 448 16.56 2.54 15.09
#